data_30523fbc26d2f52a5b72240639403d58
#
_entry.id   30523fbc26d2f52a5b72240639403d58
#
_cell.length_a   1.000
_cell.length_b   1.000
_cell.length_c   1.000
_cell.angle_alpha   90.00
_cell.angle_beta   90.00
_cell.angle_gamma   90.00
#
_symmetry.space_group_name_H-M   'P 1'
#
loop_
_entity.id
_entity.type
_entity.pdbx_description
1 polymer ?
#
loop_
_entity_poly.entity_id
_entity_poly.type
_entity_poly.pdbx_seq_one_letter_code
_entity_poly.pdbx_strand_id
1 'polypeptide(L)'
;DLEVKNIGDDTHISGHSLIGLKAKMGEREFFFPIGLCREFSQYYKDAICQKYVEGDIDTCFGNVKLYGFIDEIMPMSIHDIKTASRYSVGKYKRNNQHLIYPYCVRQMGADISVFEYNVAVIDKFNYETFTETYVFDPQRDIPIIQERCENFIRFVEDNRSLITDKRIFNEK
;
A
#
# COMPACT_ATOMS: atom_id res chain seq x y z
N ASP A 1 7.68 -8.50 -15.06
CA ASP A 1 8.40 -9.54 -14.32
C ASP A 1 9.42 -8.89 -13.39
N LEU A 2 9.39 -9.24 -12.11
CA LEU A 2 10.33 -8.77 -11.10
C LEU A 2 11.47 -9.80 -11.01
N GLU A 3 12.68 -9.41 -11.40
CA GLU A 3 13.87 -10.24 -11.21
C GLU A 3 14.59 -9.81 -9.94
N VAL A 4 14.65 -10.71 -8.94
CA VAL A 4 15.35 -10.49 -7.67
C VAL A 4 16.66 -11.27 -7.70
N LYS A 5 17.77 -10.58 -7.53
CA LYS A 5 19.11 -11.20 -7.43
C LYS A 5 19.70 -10.98 -6.05
N ASN A 6 20.23 -12.04 -5.48
CA ASN A 6 21.01 -11.96 -4.25
C ASN A 6 22.38 -11.34 -4.59
N ILE A 7 22.75 -10.23 -3.94
CA ILE A 7 24.08 -9.63 -4.07
C ILE A 7 24.90 -10.10 -2.86
N GLY A 8 25.43 -11.27 -2.96
CA GLY A 8 26.36 -11.81 -2.00
C GLY A 8 27.23 -12.82 -2.72
N ASP A 9 28.48 -12.55 -2.81
CA ASP A 9 29.68 -13.37 -2.80
C ASP A 9 30.87 -12.84 -3.60
N ASP A 10 30.75 -11.78 -4.40
CA ASP A 10 31.87 -11.41 -5.29
C ASP A 10 32.53 -10.05 -5.04
N THR A 11 32.27 -9.37 -3.92
CA THR A 11 33.04 -8.16 -3.61
C THR A 11 33.65 -8.24 -2.21
N HIS A 12 34.80 -8.88 -2.12
CA HIS A 12 35.76 -8.65 -1.04
C HIS A 12 36.27 -7.20 -1.10
N ILE A 13 35.58 -6.28 -0.47
CA ILE A 13 36.13 -4.98 -0.13
C ILE A 13 36.15 -4.91 1.40
N SER A 14 37.35 -5.03 1.97
CA SER A 14 37.71 -4.75 3.36
C SER A 14 36.73 -5.30 4.43
N GLY A 15 36.63 -6.62 4.56
CA GLY A 15 36.16 -7.26 5.80
C GLY A 15 34.68 -7.13 6.16
N HIS A 16 33.84 -6.45 5.37
CA HIS A 16 32.41 -6.37 5.55
C HIS A 16 31.69 -6.78 4.26
N SER A 17 31.09 -7.95 4.25
CA SER A 17 30.17 -8.35 3.18
C SER A 17 28.96 -7.42 3.18
N LEU A 18 28.86 -6.55 2.19
CA LEU A 18 27.63 -5.82 1.90
C LEU A 18 26.60 -6.81 1.37
N ILE A 19 25.71 -7.28 2.24
CA ILE A 19 24.68 -8.23 1.89
C ILE A 19 23.37 -7.46 1.68
N GLY A 20 22.83 -7.48 0.47
CA GLY A 20 21.54 -6.88 0.12
C GLY A 20 20.85 -7.66 -0.99
N LEU A 21 19.62 -7.34 -1.25
CA LEU A 21 18.85 -7.81 -2.40
C LEU A 21 18.82 -6.71 -3.46
N LYS A 22 19.05 -7.09 -4.71
CA LYS A 22 18.87 -6.23 -5.86
C LYS A 22 17.62 -6.67 -6.60
N ALA A 23 16.68 -5.76 -6.79
CA ALA A 23 15.50 -5.99 -7.60
C ALA A 23 15.55 -5.14 -8.87
N LYS A 24 15.11 -5.70 -9.99
CA LYS A 24 15.02 -5.00 -11.25
C LYS A 24 13.59 -5.00 -11.76
N MET A 25 13.11 -3.82 -12.14
CA MET A 25 11.79 -3.65 -12.76
C MET A 25 11.92 -2.76 -14.00
N GLY A 26 11.87 -3.37 -15.17
CA GLY A 26 12.21 -2.70 -16.43
C GLY A 26 13.68 -2.26 -16.42
N GLU A 27 13.94 -0.96 -16.66
CA GLU A 27 15.28 -0.39 -16.60
C GLU A 27 15.69 0.12 -15.21
N ARG A 28 14.77 0.07 -14.23
CA ARG A 28 15.03 0.54 -12.86
C ARG A 28 15.58 -0.57 -12.00
N GLU A 29 16.63 -0.26 -11.27
CA GLU A 29 17.23 -1.14 -10.28
C GLU A 29 16.98 -0.58 -8.87
N PHE A 30 16.65 -1.48 -7.95
CA PHE A 30 16.41 -1.18 -6.54
C PHE A 30 17.35 -2.03 -5.70
N PHE A 31 17.86 -1.44 -4.65
CA PHE A 31 18.68 -2.14 -3.67
C PHE A 31 17.96 -2.14 -2.31
N PHE A 32 17.88 -3.30 -1.68
CA PHE A 32 17.29 -3.46 -0.36
C PHE A 32 18.33 -4.05 0.60
N PRO A 33 18.66 -3.35 1.70
CA PRO A 33 19.54 -3.88 2.73
C PRO A 33 19.03 -5.21 3.28
N ILE A 34 19.92 -6.20 3.45
CA ILE A 34 19.51 -7.54 3.89
C ILE A 34 18.88 -7.52 5.29
N GLY A 35 19.31 -6.60 6.17
CA GLY A 35 18.72 -6.40 7.49
C GLY A 35 17.23 -6.06 7.39
N LEU A 36 16.88 -5.10 6.52
CA LEU A 36 15.48 -4.74 6.26
C LEU A 36 14.66 -5.93 5.73
N CYS A 37 15.23 -6.66 4.76
CA CYS A 37 14.54 -7.82 4.20
C CYS A 37 14.27 -8.91 5.24
N ARG A 38 15.23 -9.18 6.13
CA ARG A 38 15.07 -10.15 7.23
C ARG A 38 14.05 -9.68 8.27
N GLU A 39 14.11 -8.40 8.65
CA GLU A 39 13.17 -7.79 9.58
C GLU A 39 11.73 -7.93 9.07
N PHE A 40 11.47 -7.52 7.83
CA PHE A 40 10.13 -7.62 7.24
C PHE A 40 9.71 -9.07 7.01
N SER A 41 10.60 -9.94 6.54
CA SER A 41 10.30 -11.37 6.37
C SER A 41 9.94 -12.05 7.69
N GLN A 42 10.57 -11.66 8.79
CA GLN A 42 10.24 -12.18 10.11
C GLN A 42 8.94 -11.60 10.66
N TYR A 43 8.73 -10.30 10.47
CA TYR A 43 7.54 -9.59 10.94
C TYR A 43 6.27 -10.11 10.23
N TYR A 44 6.33 -10.29 8.91
CA TYR A 44 5.21 -10.75 8.10
C TYR A 44 5.18 -12.28 7.89
N LYS A 45 5.93 -13.01 8.69
CA LYS A 45 5.86 -14.46 8.65
C LYS A 45 4.40 -14.91 8.90
N ASP A 46 3.90 -15.75 8.02
CA ASP A 46 2.53 -16.27 8.06
C ASP A 46 1.41 -15.22 7.69
N ALA A 47 1.77 -14.02 7.24
CA ALA A 47 0.81 -13.08 6.69
C ALA A 47 0.25 -13.56 5.34
N ILE A 48 -0.97 -13.12 5.02
CA ILE A 48 -1.55 -13.32 3.68
C ILE A 48 -1.11 -12.15 2.81
N CYS A 49 -0.26 -12.44 1.80
CA CYS A 49 0.33 -11.43 0.94
C CYS A 49 -0.54 -11.13 -0.28
N GLN A 50 -0.51 -9.88 -0.77
CA GLN A 50 -1.10 -9.42 -2.04
C GLN A 50 -2.56 -9.86 -2.22
N LYS A 51 -3.36 -9.69 -1.16
CA LYS A 51 -4.76 -10.11 -1.16
C LYS A 51 -5.63 -9.08 -1.86
N TYR A 52 -6.34 -9.53 -2.90
CA TYR A 52 -7.43 -8.76 -3.49
C TYR A 52 -8.58 -8.63 -2.50
N VAL A 53 -9.08 -7.40 -2.34
CA VAL A 53 -10.25 -7.08 -1.53
C VAL A 53 -11.18 -6.16 -2.29
N GLU A 54 -12.48 -6.29 -2.04
CA GLU A 54 -13.50 -5.42 -2.61
C GLU A 54 -14.65 -5.18 -1.63
N GLY A 55 -15.39 -4.12 -1.87
CA GLY A 55 -16.60 -3.78 -1.12
C GLY A 55 -17.42 -2.76 -1.89
N ASP A 56 -18.70 -2.72 -1.61
CA ASP A 56 -19.64 -1.81 -2.26
C ASP A 56 -20.04 -0.70 -1.28
N ILE A 57 -20.12 0.54 -1.76
CA ILE A 57 -20.57 1.68 -0.97
C ILE A 57 -21.66 2.45 -1.72
N ASP A 58 -22.75 2.76 -1.02
CA ASP A 58 -23.83 3.57 -1.57
C ASP A 58 -23.45 5.05 -1.54
N THR A 59 -23.72 5.73 -2.63
CA THR A 59 -23.51 7.18 -2.81
C THR A 59 -24.75 7.83 -3.39
N CYS A 60 -24.81 9.17 -3.40
CA CYS A 60 -25.89 9.88 -4.09
C CYS A 60 -25.89 9.67 -5.62
N PHE A 61 -24.82 9.11 -6.18
CA PHE A 61 -24.70 8.73 -7.59
C PHE A 61 -24.98 7.23 -7.86
N GLY A 62 -25.39 6.49 -6.84
CA GLY A 62 -25.61 5.05 -6.88
C GLY A 62 -24.52 4.28 -6.14
N ASN A 63 -24.54 2.95 -6.32
CA ASN A 63 -23.60 2.06 -5.69
C ASN A 63 -22.24 2.11 -6.40
N VAL A 64 -21.16 2.21 -5.61
CA VAL A 64 -19.77 2.30 -6.09
C VAL A 64 -18.98 1.12 -5.55
N LYS A 65 -18.29 0.41 -6.44
CA LYS A 65 -17.39 -0.67 -6.06
C LYS A 65 -16.01 -0.10 -5.71
N LEU A 66 -15.56 -0.38 -4.49
CA LEU A 66 -14.21 -0.14 -4.03
C LEU A 66 -13.41 -1.44 -4.10
N TYR A 67 -12.17 -1.38 -4.52
CA TYR A 67 -11.31 -2.56 -4.55
C TYR A 67 -9.83 -2.19 -4.46
N GLY A 68 -9.01 -3.18 -4.17
CA GLY A 68 -7.56 -3.03 -4.19
C GLY A 68 -6.84 -4.31 -3.80
N PHE A 69 -5.51 -4.18 -3.72
CA PHE A 69 -4.65 -5.25 -3.25
C PHE A 69 -3.97 -4.79 -1.97
N ILE A 70 -4.13 -5.57 -0.93
CA ILE A 70 -3.46 -5.34 0.35
C ILE A 70 -2.12 -6.04 0.31
N ASP A 71 -1.05 -5.35 0.71
CA ASP A 71 0.29 -5.93 0.71
C ASP A 71 0.36 -7.12 1.66
N GLU A 72 -0.05 -6.93 2.93
CA GLU A 72 0.00 -7.97 3.95
C GLU A 72 -1.24 -7.91 4.87
N ILE A 73 -1.85 -9.06 5.15
CA ILE A 73 -2.90 -9.22 6.15
C ILE A 73 -2.41 -10.16 7.24
N MET A 74 -2.41 -9.66 8.45
CA MET A 74 -2.16 -10.42 9.67
C MET A 74 -3.48 -10.66 10.43
N PRO A 75 -3.54 -11.55 11.42
CA PRO A 75 -4.80 -11.92 12.08
C PRO A 75 -5.61 -10.72 12.65
N MET A 76 -4.93 -9.64 13.04
CA MET A 76 -5.55 -8.49 13.71
C MET A 76 -5.30 -7.16 13.00
N SER A 77 -4.54 -7.15 11.89
CA SER A 77 -4.11 -5.91 11.24
C SER A 77 -3.89 -6.07 9.74
N ILE A 78 -4.06 -4.97 9.06
CA ILE A 78 -3.82 -4.80 7.63
C ILE A 78 -2.59 -3.92 7.46
N HIS A 79 -1.70 -4.28 6.58
CA HIS A 79 -0.46 -3.56 6.38
C HIS A 79 -0.26 -3.17 4.92
N ASP A 80 0.30 -2.00 4.73
CA ASP A 80 0.74 -1.49 3.44
C ASP A 80 2.20 -1.01 3.56
N ILE A 81 3.07 -1.62 2.76
CA ILE A 81 4.51 -1.38 2.84
C ILE A 81 4.89 -0.21 1.94
N LYS A 82 5.53 0.79 2.51
CA LYS A 82 5.99 1.97 1.78
C LYS A 82 7.50 2.09 1.82
N THR A 83 8.13 2.24 0.66
CA THR A 83 9.53 2.65 0.57
C THR A 83 9.62 4.15 0.30
N ALA A 84 10.56 4.82 0.94
CA ALA A 84 10.74 6.26 0.81
C ALA A 84 12.21 6.65 0.99
N SER A 85 12.60 7.78 0.40
CA SER A 85 13.90 8.42 0.68
C SER A 85 13.85 9.33 1.90
N ARG A 86 12.65 9.76 2.30
CA ARG A 86 12.41 10.62 3.47
C ARG A 86 11.03 10.33 4.04
N TYR A 87 10.93 10.41 5.35
CA TYR A 87 9.67 10.24 6.06
C TYR A 87 9.41 11.43 6.99
N SER A 88 8.15 11.76 7.17
CA SER A 88 7.63 12.69 8.18
C SER A 88 6.33 12.13 8.73
N VAL A 89 6.11 12.29 10.02
CA VAL A 89 4.90 11.79 10.70
C VAL A 89 3.64 12.30 10.01
N GLY A 90 2.70 11.39 9.75
CA GLY A 90 1.43 11.70 9.11
C GLY A 90 1.53 11.87 7.58
N LYS A 91 2.65 11.51 6.96
CA LYS A 91 2.85 11.60 5.51
C LYS A 91 1.73 10.89 4.73
N TYR A 92 1.27 9.75 5.23
CA TYR A 92 0.27 8.92 4.56
C TYR A 92 -1.16 9.13 5.04
N LYS A 93 -1.39 10.09 5.96
CA LYS A 93 -2.74 10.39 6.49
C LYS A 93 -3.76 10.78 5.41
N ARG A 94 -3.30 11.34 4.28
CA ARG A 94 -4.18 11.73 3.17
C ARG A 94 -4.47 10.59 2.20
N ASN A 95 -3.79 9.47 2.29
CA ASN A 95 -4.08 8.29 1.49
C ASN A 95 -5.43 7.70 1.90
N ASN A 96 -6.07 7.00 0.99
CA ASN A 96 -7.37 6.38 1.26
C ASN A 96 -7.27 4.92 1.74
N GLN A 97 -6.11 4.30 1.63
CA GLN A 97 -5.91 2.87 1.90
C GLN A 97 -6.33 2.49 3.33
N HIS A 98 -5.95 3.29 4.34
CA HIS A 98 -6.30 3.06 5.74
C HIS A 98 -7.81 3.18 6.07
N LEU A 99 -8.59 3.72 5.14
CA LEU A 99 -10.06 3.76 5.22
C LEU A 99 -10.67 2.63 4.38
N ILE A 100 -10.24 2.51 3.11
CA ILE A 100 -10.87 1.61 2.13
C ILE A 100 -10.56 0.15 2.43
N TYR A 101 -9.33 -0.20 2.79
CA TYR A 101 -8.96 -1.61 2.98
C TYR A 101 -9.66 -2.25 4.19
N PRO A 102 -9.69 -1.65 5.39
CA PRO A 102 -10.48 -2.18 6.49
C PRO A 102 -11.97 -2.27 6.15
N TYR A 103 -12.52 -1.28 5.43
CA TYR A 103 -13.90 -1.30 4.98
C TYR A 103 -14.18 -2.52 4.09
N CYS A 104 -13.37 -2.75 3.04
CA CYS A 104 -13.52 -3.88 2.14
C CYS A 104 -13.36 -5.23 2.86
N VAL A 105 -12.35 -5.36 3.71
CA VAL A 105 -12.11 -6.58 4.49
C VAL A 105 -13.30 -6.93 5.39
N ARG A 106 -13.90 -5.93 6.02
CA ARG A 106 -15.10 -6.11 6.85
C ARG A 106 -16.33 -6.52 6.03
N GLN A 107 -16.49 -5.97 4.82
CA GLN A 107 -17.55 -6.41 3.89
C GLN A 107 -17.35 -7.87 3.45
N MET A 108 -16.11 -8.33 3.35
CA MET A 108 -15.78 -9.72 3.05
C MET A 108 -15.88 -10.66 4.27
N GLY A 109 -16.30 -10.15 5.44
CA GLY A 109 -16.60 -10.94 6.63
C GLY A 109 -15.48 -11.06 7.67
N ALA A 110 -14.38 -10.35 7.53
CA ALA A 110 -13.30 -10.33 8.52
C ALA A 110 -13.33 -9.02 9.32
N ASP A 111 -13.40 -9.12 10.65
CA ASP A 111 -13.48 -7.95 11.55
C ASP A 111 -12.07 -7.45 11.91
N ILE A 112 -11.39 -6.85 10.95
CA ILE A 112 -10.08 -6.23 11.15
C ILE A 112 -10.25 -4.71 11.05
N SER A 113 -9.84 -3.98 12.10
CA SER A 113 -9.96 -2.52 12.17
C SER A 113 -8.61 -1.80 12.22
N VAL A 114 -7.52 -2.51 12.53
CA VAL A 114 -6.19 -1.91 12.60
C VAL A 114 -5.57 -1.92 11.21
N PHE A 115 -5.07 -0.76 10.81
CA PHE A 115 -4.31 -0.58 9.57
C PHE A 115 -2.97 0.08 9.87
N GLU A 116 -1.90 -0.40 9.26
CA GLU A 116 -0.56 0.15 9.42
C GLU A 116 0.11 0.44 8.09
N TYR A 117 0.66 1.64 7.96
CA TYR A 117 1.71 1.90 6.99
C TYR A 117 3.05 1.54 7.61
N ASN A 118 3.73 0.55 7.07
CA ASN A 118 5.07 0.18 7.48
C ASN A 118 6.06 0.79 6.48
N VAL A 119 6.76 1.83 6.92
CA VAL A 119 7.58 2.68 6.06
C VAL A 119 9.04 2.32 6.24
N ALA A 120 9.69 1.91 5.16
CA ALA A 120 11.14 1.75 5.09
C ALA A 120 11.76 2.97 4.41
N VAL A 121 12.52 3.74 5.15
CA VAL A 121 13.38 4.81 4.59
C VAL A 121 14.73 4.21 4.30
N ILE A 122 15.12 4.22 3.03
CA ILE A 122 16.36 3.59 2.57
C ILE A 122 17.29 4.68 2.04
N ASP A 123 18.48 4.77 2.63
CA ASP A 123 19.57 5.61 2.14
C ASP A 123 20.81 4.74 1.87
N LYS A 124 21.03 4.42 0.59
CA LYS A 124 22.09 3.53 0.14
C LYS A 124 22.07 2.18 0.87
N PHE A 125 22.86 2.04 1.92
CA PHE A 125 23.05 0.79 2.68
C PHE A 125 22.38 0.84 4.07
N ASN A 126 21.91 2.02 4.48
CA ASN A 126 21.24 2.22 5.75
C ASN A 126 19.74 2.24 5.54
N TYR A 127 19.01 1.88 6.57
CA TYR A 127 17.55 2.00 6.58
C TYR A 127 17.06 2.35 7.97
N GLU A 128 15.90 2.97 7.99
CA GLU A 128 15.10 3.21 9.19
C GLU A 128 13.66 2.76 8.89
N THR A 129 12.99 2.21 9.89
CA THR A 129 11.60 1.77 9.77
C THR A 129 10.70 2.61 10.65
N PHE A 130 9.52 2.94 10.14
CA PHE A 130 8.49 3.69 10.85
C PHE A 130 7.14 3.03 10.64
N THR A 131 6.27 3.14 11.63
CA THR A 131 4.90 2.65 11.55
C THR A 131 3.92 3.79 11.81
N GLU A 132 2.96 3.99 10.89
CA GLU A 132 1.79 4.82 11.13
C GLU A 132 0.58 3.92 11.31
N THR A 133 -0.01 3.90 12.52
CA THR A 133 -1.17 3.07 12.84
C THR A 133 -2.46 3.87 12.78
N TYR A 134 -3.46 3.32 12.12
CA TYR A 134 -4.81 3.85 12.01
C TYR A 134 -5.82 2.83 12.49
N VAL A 135 -6.83 3.27 13.21
CA VAL A 135 -7.93 2.42 13.65
C VAL A 135 -9.18 2.85 12.91
N PHE A 136 -9.72 1.94 12.12
CA PHE A 136 -10.95 2.13 11.37
C PHE A 136 -12.16 2.09 12.30
N ASP A 137 -12.95 3.14 12.25
CA ASP A 137 -14.24 3.26 12.96
C ASP A 137 -15.35 3.43 11.91
N PRO A 138 -16.25 2.44 11.77
CA PRO A 138 -17.33 2.52 10.79
C PRO A 138 -18.19 3.79 10.88
N GLN A 139 -18.49 4.27 12.09
CA GLN A 139 -19.35 5.44 12.28
C GLN A 139 -18.66 6.73 11.81
N ARG A 140 -17.35 6.82 11.98
CA ARG A 140 -16.55 7.97 11.55
C ARG A 140 -16.15 7.86 10.08
N ASP A 141 -15.68 6.67 9.66
CA ASP A 141 -14.90 6.54 8.43
C ASP A 141 -15.74 6.21 7.20
N ILE A 142 -16.87 5.51 7.35
CA ILE A 142 -17.78 5.24 6.22
C ILE A 142 -18.32 6.53 5.59
N PRO A 143 -18.80 7.53 6.35
CA PRO A 143 -19.20 8.80 5.77
C PRO A 143 -18.05 9.52 5.03
N ILE A 144 -16.81 9.40 5.51
CA ILE A 144 -15.65 9.99 4.84
C ILE A 144 -15.36 9.29 3.50
N ILE A 145 -15.44 7.96 3.46
CA ILE A 145 -15.26 7.20 2.21
C ILE A 145 -16.35 7.61 1.22
N GLN A 146 -17.60 7.66 1.66
CA GLN A 146 -18.74 8.04 0.84
C GLN A 146 -18.56 9.44 0.23
N GLU A 147 -18.26 10.44 1.06
CA GLU A 147 -18.00 11.81 0.61
C GLU A 147 -16.86 11.87 -0.41
N ARG A 148 -15.76 11.13 -0.19
CA ARG A 148 -14.63 11.10 -1.13
C ARG A 148 -15.00 10.47 -2.46
N CYS A 149 -15.80 9.41 -2.46
CA CYS A 149 -16.32 8.80 -3.68
C CYS A 149 -17.20 9.79 -4.45
N GLU A 150 -18.13 10.44 -3.77
CA GLU A 150 -19.03 11.42 -4.35
C GLU A 150 -18.29 12.62 -4.94
N ASN A 151 -17.31 13.15 -4.21
CA ASN A 151 -16.46 14.24 -4.69
C ASN A 151 -15.63 13.83 -5.91
N PHE A 152 -15.11 12.61 -5.93
CA PHE A 152 -14.38 12.11 -7.09
C PHE A 152 -15.29 11.93 -8.32
N ILE A 153 -16.48 11.34 -8.14
CA ILE A 153 -17.44 11.18 -9.24
C ILE A 153 -17.83 12.55 -9.79
N ARG A 154 -18.16 13.50 -8.93
CA ARG A 154 -18.50 14.88 -9.35
C ARG A 154 -17.36 15.52 -10.13
N PHE A 155 -16.13 15.41 -9.61
CA PHE A 155 -14.95 15.92 -10.30
C PHE A 155 -14.78 15.30 -11.70
N VAL A 156 -14.97 13.98 -11.83
CA VAL A 156 -14.87 13.26 -13.11
C VAL A 156 -15.95 13.74 -14.09
N GLU A 157 -17.20 13.87 -13.63
CA GLU A 157 -18.30 14.32 -14.47
C GLU A 157 -18.14 15.79 -14.90
N ASP A 158 -17.77 16.68 -13.99
CA ASP A 158 -17.53 18.10 -14.29
C ASP A 158 -16.38 18.30 -15.28
N ASN A 159 -15.42 17.40 -15.32
CA ASN A 159 -14.26 17.47 -16.21
C ASN A 159 -14.30 16.46 -17.37
N ARG A 160 -15.45 15.85 -17.64
CA ARG A 160 -15.63 14.79 -18.64
C ARG A 160 -15.06 15.13 -20.01
N SER A 161 -15.23 16.39 -20.44
CA SER A 161 -14.71 16.87 -21.73
C SER A 161 -13.19 16.98 -21.79
N LEU A 162 -12.53 17.16 -20.64
CA LEU A 162 -11.08 17.29 -20.53
C LEU A 162 -10.37 15.93 -20.37
N ILE A 163 -11.09 14.92 -19.95
CA ILE A 163 -10.54 13.58 -19.76
C ILE A 163 -10.42 12.87 -21.11
N THR A 164 -9.20 12.60 -21.52
CA THR A 164 -8.91 11.99 -22.84
C THR A 164 -9.11 10.49 -22.86
N ASP A 165 -8.85 9.79 -21.74
CA ASP A 165 -9.10 8.36 -21.63
C ASP A 165 -10.59 8.07 -21.37
N LYS A 166 -11.33 7.86 -22.44
CA LYS A 166 -12.78 7.64 -22.38
C LYS A 166 -13.19 6.29 -21.76
N ARG A 167 -12.26 5.37 -21.56
CA ARG A 167 -12.53 4.07 -20.90
C ARG A 167 -13.03 4.23 -19.49
N ILE A 168 -12.66 5.33 -18.79
CA ILE A 168 -13.17 5.67 -17.46
C ILE A 168 -14.70 5.83 -17.42
N PHE A 169 -15.34 6.13 -18.57
CA PHE A 169 -16.79 6.31 -18.71
C PHE A 169 -17.47 5.09 -19.34
N ASN A 170 -16.78 3.95 -19.47
CA ASN A 170 -17.25 2.78 -20.23
C ASN A 170 -17.60 3.10 -21.70
N GLU A 171 -17.07 4.18 -22.24
CA GLU A 171 -17.20 4.53 -23.65
C GLU A 171 -16.10 3.81 -24.46
N LYS A 172 -16.52 3.12 -25.54
CA LYS A 172 -15.60 2.41 -26.45
C LYS A 172 -15.04 3.37 -27.50
#